data_af407a2ca1371af917cb6430fa7ca378
#
_entry.id   af407a2ca1371af917cb6430fa7ca378
#
_cell.length_a   1.000
_cell.length_b   1.000
_cell.length_c   1.000
_cell.angle_alpha   90.00
_cell.angle_beta   90.00
_cell.angle_gamma   90.00
#
_symmetry.space_group_name_H-M   'P 1'
#
loop_
_entity.id
_entity.type
_entity.pdbx_description
1 polymer ?
#
loop_
_entity_poly.entity_id
_entity_poly.type
_entity_poly.pdbx_seq_one_letter_code
_entity_poly.pdbx_strand_id
1 'polypeptide(L)'
;MKKIMILGASILQLPAIKKAKEMGLEVVVVDMNPDAVGFQTEGIEKEIISTIDIPEIVKAAKRHSIDGIMTLATDMPMRAVAAVAREMNLIGISADTAVKATNKAEMRKALKKAGVPIPVFYKVSTKEEYLEAVGKIKEAGYRCII
;
A
#
# COMPACT_ATOMS: atom_id res chain seq x y z
N MET A 1 18.97 12.78 -13.80
CA MET A 1 18.94 11.40 -13.24
C MET A 1 17.49 11.09 -12.88
N LYS A 2 17.03 9.86 -12.97
CA LYS A 2 15.66 9.52 -12.56
C LYS A 2 15.55 9.44 -11.04
N LYS A 3 14.44 9.93 -10.51
CA LYS A 3 14.18 10.00 -9.05
C LYS A 3 12.99 9.13 -8.65
N ILE A 4 13.17 8.26 -7.67
CA ILE A 4 12.12 7.39 -7.15
C ILE A 4 11.79 7.71 -5.69
N MET A 5 10.51 7.75 -5.35
CA MET A 5 10.04 7.80 -3.97
C MET A 5 9.65 6.40 -3.48
N ILE A 6 10.15 6.00 -2.33
CA ILE A 6 9.86 4.71 -1.69
C ILE A 6 9.13 4.97 -0.38
N LEU A 7 7.90 4.46 -0.27
CA LEU A 7 7.08 4.57 0.93
C LEU A 7 7.36 3.41 1.87
N GLY A 8 7.85 3.74 3.06
CA GLY A 8 8.34 2.86 4.10
C GLY A 8 9.88 2.81 4.13
N ALA A 9 10.43 2.83 5.35
CA ALA A 9 11.87 2.79 5.61
C ALA A 9 12.26 1.68 6.61
N SER A 10 11.38 0.69 6.81
CA SER A 10 11.68 -0.44 7.70
C SER A 10 12.72 -1.38 7.08
N ILE A 11 13.11 -2.39 7.85
CA ILE A 11 14.00 -3.45 7.36
C ILE A 11 13.44 -4.14 6.09
N LEU A 12 12.14 -4.15 5.90
CA LEU A 12 11.48 -4.78 4.75
C LEU A 12 11.66 -3.96 3.45
N GLN A 13 11.75 -2.64 3.54
CA GLN A 13 11.97 -1.76 2.39
C GLN A 13 13.46 -1.52 2.10
N LEU A 14 14.34 -1.80 3.07
CA LEU A 14 15.77 -1.57 2.93
C LEU A 14 16.39 -2.21 1.67
N PRO A 15 16.04 -3.45 1.25
CA PRO A 15 16.54 -4.02 0.00
C PRO A 15 16.16 -3.19 -1.25
N ALA A 16 14.94 -2.66 -1.30
CA ALA A 16 14.49 -1.82 -2.41
C ALA A 16 15.23 -0.49 -2.46
N ILE A 17 15.47 0.14 -1.29
CA ILE A 17 16.23 1.39 -1.17
C ILE A 17 17.65 1.18 -1.69
N LYS A 18 18.33 0.13 -1.22
CA LYS A 18 19.69 -0.21 -1.68
C LYS A 18 19.73 -0.49 -3.18
N LYS A 19 18.77 -1.28 -3.68
CA LYS A 19 18.71 -1.62 -5.11
C LYS A 19 18.47 -0.40 -5.99
N ALA A 20 17.62 0.53 -5.58
CA ALA A 20 17.40 1.78 -6.31
C ALA A 20 18.71 2.61 -6.41
N LYS A 21 19.48 2.68 -5.32
CA LYS A 21 20.79 3.33 -5.30
C LYS A 21 21.79 2.64 -6.24
N GLU A 22 21.87 1.30 -6.21
CA GLU A 22 22.72 0.51 -7.13
C GLU A 22 22.38 0.74 -8.62
N MET A 23 21.10 1.00 -8.90
CA MET A 23 20.62 1.34 -10.25
C MET A 23 20.96 2.78 -10.67
N GLY A 24 21.62 3.57 -9.82
CA GLY A 24 21.95 4.95 -10.08
C GLY A 24 20.77 5.92 -10.00
N LEU A 25 19.70 5.55 -9.29
CA LEU A 25 18.56 6.43 -9.08
C LEU A 25 18.80 7.39 -7.91
N GLU A 26 18.25 8.59 -7.99
CA GLU A 26 18.02 9.44 -6.83
C GLU A 26 16.85 8.85 -6.03
N VAL A 27 16.99 8.74 -4.70
CA VAL A 27 16.01 8.06 -3.86
C VAL A 27 15.50 8.98 -2.78
N VAL A 28 14.17 9.16 -2.74
CA VAL A 28 13.45 9.79 -1.64
C VAL A 28 12.78 8.69 -0.84
N VAL A 29 13.03 8.62 0.46
CA VAL A 29 12.44 7.61 1.36
C VAL A 29 11.50 8.29 2.32
N VAL A 30 10.31 7.72 2.50
CA VAL A 30 9.24 8.28 3.34
C VAL A 30 8.87 7.29 4.43
N ASP A 31 8.95 7.71 5.69
CA ASP A 31 8.46 6.94 6.85
C ASP A 31 8.09 7.90 7.97
N MET A 32 7.13 7.52 8.81
CA MET A 32 6.76 8.32 9.98
C MET A 32 7.75 8.17 11.16
N ASN A 33 8.53 7.09 11.18
CA ASN A 33 9.53 6.85 12.20
C ASN A 33 10.88 7.46 11.78
N PRO A 34 11.35 8.54 12.43
CA PRO A 34 12.62 9.19 12.08
C PRO A 34 13.84 8.28 12.26
N ASP A 35 13.74 7.24 13.11
CA ASP A 35 14.81 6.29 13.39
C ASP A 35 14.73 5.02 12.53
N ALA A 36 13.88 5.01 11.50
CA ALA A 36 13.74 3.85 10.63
C ALA A 36 15.08 3.47 9.97
N VAL A 37 15.39 2.17 9.94
CA VAL A 37 16.69 1.66 9.47
C VAL A 37 17.01 2.06 8.02
N GLY A 38 15.99 2.20 7.18
CA GLY A 38 16.15 2.65 5.79
C GLY A 38 16.72 4.05 5.67
N PHE A 39 16.48 4.91 6.68
CA PHE A 39 17.02 6.27 6.71
C PHE A 39 18.54 6.32 7.01
N GLN A 40 19.15 5.21 7.41
CA GLN A 40 20.59 5.13 7.60
C GLN A 40 21.35 4.92 6.28
N THR A 41 20.64 4.73 5.17
CA THR A 41 21.25 4.60 3.84
C THR A 41 21.81 5.94 3.40
N GLU A 42 23.09 5.96 3.00
CA GLU A 42 23.73 7.18 2.54
C GLU A 42 23.22 7.68 1.18
N GLY A 43 23.19 8.98 1.00
CA GLY A 43 22.86 9.63 -0.26
C GLY A 43 21.40 9.46 -0.67
N ILE A 44 20.47 9.38 0.29
CA ILE A 44 19.02 9.45 0.07
C ILE A 44 18.46 10.77 0.61
N GLU A 45 17.32 11.18 0.08
CA GLU A 45 16.49 12.24 0.67
C GLU A 45 15.45 11.60 1.60
N LYS A 46 15.15 12.26 2.72
CA LYS A 46 14.29 11.71 3.78
C LYS A 46 13.07 12.61 3.99
N GLU A 47 11.91 11.99 4.12
CA GLU A 47 10.66 12.66 4.48
C GLU A 47 10.01 11.96 5.67
N ILE A 48 9.82 12.69 6.76
CA ILE A 48 9.20 12.15 7.98
C ILE A 48 7.69 12.39 7.89
N ILE A 49 7.01 11.50 7.16
CA ILE A 49 5.58 11.58 6.86
C ILE A 49 4.99 10.19 7.02
N SER A 50 3.76 10.09 7.53
CA SER A 50 3.03 8.83 7.53
C SER A 50 2.76 8.35 6.10
N THR A 51 3.09 7.11 5.79
CA THR A 51 2.92 6.52 4.45
C THR A 51 1.46 6.41 3.98
N ILE A 52 0.51 6.70 4.85
CA ILE A 52 -0.93 6.76 4.55
C ILE A 52 -1.47 8.20 4.52
N ASP A 53 -0.66 9.21 4.80
CA ASP A 53 -1.03 10.63 4.69
C ASP A 53 -0.91 11.07 3.23
N ILE A 54 -1.94 10.76 2.45
CA ILE A 54 -1.97 11.02 1.00
C ILE A 54 -1.68 12.48 0.65
N PRO A 55 -2.31 13.50 1.29
CA PRO A 55 -2.05 14.90 0.97
C PRO A 55 -0.59 15.30 1.14
N GLU A 56 0.03 14.92 2.25
CA GLU A 56 1.43 15.28 2.52
C GLU A 56 2.40 14.52 1.61
N ILE A 57 2.13 13.25 1.29
CA ILE A 57 2.94 12.48 0.33
C ILE A 57 2.86 13.10 -1.06
N VAL A 58 1.66 13.52 -1.52
CA VAL A 58 1.52 14.20 -2.82
C VAL A 58 2.31 15.50 -2.85
N LYS A 59 2.28 16.31 -1.77
CA LYS A 59 3.09 17.52 -1.67
C LYS A 59 4.58 17.23 -1.73
N ALA A 60 5.04 16.23 -0.95
CA ALA A 60 6.44 15.80 -0.96
C ALA A 60 6.86 15.30 -2.35
N ALA A 61 6.07 14.47 -3.00
CA ALA A 61 6.33 13.96 -4.34
C ALA A 61 6.50 15.08 -5.37
N LYS A 62 5.62 16.09 -5.34
CA LYS A 62 5.73 17.28 -6.20
C LYS A 62 6.98 18.09 -5.89
N ARG A 63 7.29 18.31 -4.59
CA ARG A 63 8.48 19.06 -4.14
C ARG A 63 9.78 18.44 -4.64
N HIS A 64 9.85 17.10 -4.59
CA HIS A 64 11.01 16.34 -5.07
C HIS A 64 11.02 16.09 -6.58
N SER A 65 9.95 16.42 -7.30
CA SER A 65 9.83 16.19 -8.74
C SER A 65 10.17 14.75 -9.14
N ILE A 66 9.57 13.77 -8.46
CA ILE A 66 9.86 12.35 -8.66
C ILE A 66 9.40 11.85 -10.03
N ASP A 67 10.09 10.85 -10.56
CA ASP A 67 9.74 10.15 -11.82
C ASP A 67 8.99 8.84 -11.57
N GLY A 68 8.98 8.35 -10.32
CA GLY A 68 8.29 7.13 -9.95
C GLY A 68 8.06 7.02 -8.44
N ILE A 69 7.08 6.22 -8.06
CA ILE A 69 6.76 5.95 -6.65
C ILE A 69 6.44 4.48 -6.46
N MET A 70 6.87 3.92 -5.33
CA MET A 70 6.56 2.54 -4.96
C MET A 70 6.51 2.32 -3.45
N THR A 71 6.00 1.17 -3.07
CA THR A 71 6.18 0.56 -1.75
C THR A 71 6.50 -0.92 -1.92
N LEU A 72 7.03 -1.56 -0.88
CA LEU A 72 7.36 -2.98 -0.85
C LEU A 72 6.93 -3.59 0.48
N ALA A 73 6.53 -4.87 0.46
CA ALA A 73 6.20 -5.70 1.63
C ALA A 73 5.05 -5.18 2.52
N THR A 74 4.29 -4.18 2.07
CA THR A 74 3.10 -3.68 2.76
C THR A 74 2.11 -3.14 1.73
N ASP A 75 0.81 -3.32 1.97
CA ASP A 75 -0.26 -2.84 1.10
C ASP A 75 -0.85 -1.50 1.55
N MET A 76 -0.63 -1.10 2.79
CA MET A 76 -1.21 0.13 3.36
C MET A 76 -0.91 1.41 2.55
N PRO A 77 0.33 1.64 2.05
CA PRO A 77 0.65 2.83 1.27
C PRO A 77 0.14 2.83 -0.18
N MET A 78 -0.41 1.74 -0.68
CA MET A 78 -0.80 1.63 -2.10
C MET A 78 -1.78 2.70 -2.56
N ARG A 79 -2.63 3.20 -1.66
CA ARG A 79 -3.54 4.31 -1.99
C ARG A 79 -2.78 5.63 -2.20
N ALA A 80 -1.73 5.86 -1.42
CA ALA A 80 -0.84 7.02 -1.61
C ALA A 80 -0.05 6.89 -2.91
N VAL A 81 0.49 5.70 -3.21
CA VAL A 81 1.15 5.39 -4.49
C VAL A 81 0.24 5.72 -5.68
N ALA A 82 -1.01 5.24 -5.66
CA ALA A 82 -1.97 5.50 -6.73
C ALA A 82 -2.35 6.99 -6.86
N ALA A 83 -2.49 7.68 -5.72
CA ALA A 83 -2.81 9.11 -5.72
C ALA A 83 -1.68 9.94 -6.31
N VAL A 84 -0.43 9.70 -5.93
CA VAL A 84 0.74 10.38 -6.49
C VAL A 84 0.91 10.08 -7.98
N ALA A 85 0.77 8.81 -8.37
CA ALA A 85 0.87 8.42 -9.77
C ALA A 85 -0.13 9.18 -10.64
N ARG A 86 -1.37 9.31 -10.17
CA ARG A 86 -2.42 10.09 -10.86
C ARG A 86 -2.07 11.60 -10.90
N GLU A 87 -1.70 12.19 -9.75
CA GLU A 87 -1.47 13.62 -9.63
C GLU A 87 -0.25 14.12 -10.42
N MET A 88 0.73 13.25 -10.62
CA MET A 88 1.97 13.58 -11.33
C MET A 88 2.05 12.92 -12.72
N ASN A 89 0.96 12.28 -13.17
CA ASN A 89 0.90 11.56 -14.45
C ASN A 89 2.02 10.52 -14.61
N LEU A 90 2.30 9.78 -13.52
CA LEU A 90 3.27 8.70 -13.51
C LEU A 90 2.61 7.36 -13.84
N ILE A 91 3.43 6.39 -14.27
CA ILE A 91 2.98 5.01 -14.42
C ILE A 91 2.62 4.44 -13.04
N GLY A 92 1.43 3.88 -12.90
CA GLY A 92 0.94 3.33 -11.64
C GLY A 92 -0.44 2.72 -11.77
N ILE A 93 -0.91 2.12 -10.66
CA ILE A 93 -2.27 1.56 -10.59
C ILE A 93 -3.29 2.68 -10.37
N SER A 94 -4.54 2.44 -10.78
CA SER A 94 -5.64 3.37 -10.52
C SER A 94 -6.02 3.40 -9.03
N ALA A 95 -6.68 4.48 -8.60
CA ALA A 95 -7.21 4.59 -7.24
C ALA A 95 -8.22 3.47 -6.92
N ASP A 96 -9.05 3.08 -7.89
CA ASP A 96 -10.00 1.97 -7.75
C ASP A 96 -9.27 0.64 -7.55
N THR A 97 -8.21 0.38 -8.33
CA THR A 97 -7.37 -0.82 -8.15
C THR A 97 -6.68 -0.82 -6.79
N ALA A 98 -6.16 0.32 -6.33
CA ALA A 98 -5.54 0.43 -5.01
C ALA A 98 -6.53 0.10 -3.89
N VAL A 99 -7.78 0.57 -3.97
CA VAL A 99 -8.84 0.20 -3.00
C VAL A 99 -9.12 -1.30 -3.04
N LYS A 100 -9.31 -1.87 -4.21
CA LYS A 100 -9.57 -3.33 -4.37
C LYS A 100 -8.40 -4.18 -3.88
N ALA A 101 -7.17 -3.71 -4.04
CA ALA A 101 -5.97 -4.42 -3.57
C ALA A 101 -5.78 -4.35 -2.05
N THR A 102 -6.26 -3.28 -1.38
CA THR A 102 -5.99 -3.03 0.05
C THR A 102 -7.19 -3.28 0.98
N ASN A 103 -8.41 -3.35 0.43
CA ASN A 103 -9.61 -3.64 1.20
C ASN A 103 -10.08 -5.07 0.90
N LYS A 104 -10.00 -5.96 1.89
CA LYS A 104 -10.31 -7.38 1.72
C LYS A 104 -11.74 -7.64 1.24
N ALA A 105 -12.72 -6.84 1.66
CA ALA A 105 -14.10 -6.99 1.21
C ALA A 105 -14.25 -6.59 -0.27
N GLU A 106 -13.66 -5.45 -0.67
CA GLU A 106 -13.69 -4.99 -2.07
C GLU A 106 -12.86 -5.91 -2.99
N MET A 107 -11.73 -6.41 -2.52
CA MET A 107 -10.93 -7.42 -3.22
C MET A 107 -11.77 -8.67 -3.52
N ARG A 108 -12.43 -9.23 -2.50
CA ARG A 108 -13.24 -10.45 -2.66
C ARG A 108 -14.45 -10.24 -3.57
N LYS A 109 -15.10 -9.08 -3.50
CA LYS A 109 -16.17 -8.71 -4.45
C LYS A 109 -15.65 -8.66 -5.89
N ALA A 110 -14.50 -8.03 -6.12
CA ALA A 110 -13.90 -7.92 -7.44
C ALA A 110 -13.50 -9.30 -7.99
N LEU A 111 -12.85 -10.14 -7.20
CA LEU A 111 -12.46 -11.49 -7.56
C LEU A 111 -13.69 -12.36 -7.90
N LYS A 112 -14.73 -12.31 -7.06
CA LYS A 112 -15.99 -13.02 -7.31
C LYS A 112 -16.64 -12.60 -8.64
N LYS A 113 -16.68 -11.29 -8.90
CA LYS A 113 -17.21 -10.75 -10.17
C LYS A 113 -16.42 -11.23 -11.39
N ALA A 114 -15.11 -11.43 -11.22
CA ALA A 114 -14.22 -11.95 -12.28
C ALA A 114 -14.23 -13.48 -12.42
N GLY A 115 -15.08 -14.20 -11.66
CA GLY A 115 -15.14 -15.67 -11.69
C GLY A 115 -13.96 -16.38 -11.03
N VAL A 116 -13.13 -15.66 -10.27
CA VAL A 116 -12.01 -16.25 -9.52
C VAL A 116 -12.56 -16.96 -8.28
N PRO A 117 -12.19 -18.23 -8.03
CA PRO A 117 -12.58 -18.94 -6.82
C PRO A 117 -12.11 -18.21 -5.57
N ILE A 118 -13.02 -17.99 -4.63
CA ILE A 118 -12.75 -17.34 -3.35
C ILE A 118 -13.43 -18.13 -2.21
N PRO A 119 -12.92 -18.06 -0.98
CA PRO A 119 -13.61 -18.60 0.18
C PRO A 119 -14.96 -17.90 0.39
N VAL A 120 -15.88 -18.59 1.07
CA VAL A 120 -17.11 -17.95 1.58
C VAL A 120 -16.69 -16.85 2.55
N PHE A 121 -17.23 -15.65 2.39
CA PHE A 121 -16.93 -14.54 3.27
C PHE A 121 -18.16 -13.65 3.48
N TYR A 122 -18.20 -13.01 4.62
CA TYR A 122 -19.17 -11.99 4.99
C TYR A 122 -18.43 -10.75 5.50
N LYS A 123 -18.82 -9.58 5.01
CA LYS A 123 -18.44 -8.31 5.61
C LYS A 123 -19.44 -8.01 6.71
N VAL A 124 -18.97 -7.82 7.92
CA VAL A 124 -19.79 -7.52 9.10
C VAL A 124 -19.29 -6.23 9.74
N SER A 125 -20.22 -5.42 10.26
CA SER A 125 -19.95 -4.13 10.89
C SER A 125 -20.63 -4.02 12.25
N THR A 126 -21.59 -4.92 12.56
CA THR A 126 -22.31 -4.98 13.83
C THR A 126 -22.21 -6.36 14.45
N LYS A 127 -22.53 -6.45 15.73
CA LYS A 127 -22.56 -7.72 16.46
C LYS A 127 -23.62 -8.66 15.89
N GLU A 128 -24.76 -8.13 15.51
CA GLU A 128 -25.88 -8.86 14.94
C GLU A 128 -25.50 -9.49 13.60
N GLU A 129 -24.91 -8.70 12.69
CA GLU A 129 -24.40 -9.20 11.40
C GLU A 129 -23.33 -10.27 11.60
N TYR A 130 -22.46 -10.11 12.60
CA TYR A 130 -21.44 -11.11 12.94
C TYR A 130 -22.06 -12.43 13.37
N LEU A 131 -23.04 -12.42 14.29
CA LEU A 131 -23.69 -13.62 14.77
C LEU A 131 -24.45 -14.34 13.66
N GLU A 132 -25.15 -13.59 12.80
CA GLU A 132 -25.82 -14.13 11.61
C GLU A 132 -24.83 -14.80 10.65
N ALA A 133 -23.72 -14.12 10.33
CA ALA A 133 -22.70 -14.64 9.43
C ALA A 133 -22.04 -15.92 9.97
N VAL A 134 -21.72 -15.96 11.26
CA VAL A 134 -21.19 -17.17 11.94
C VAL A 134 -22.18 -18.32 11.90
N GLY A 135 -23.48 -18.06 12.13
CA GLY A 135 -24.56 -19.05 12.01
C GLY A 135 -24.57 -19.69 10.61
N LYS A 136 -24.63 -18.86 9.56
CA LYS A 136 -24.62 -19.32 8.16
C LYS A 136 -23.39 -20.16 7.80
N ILE A 137 -22.21 -19.77 8.29
CA ILE A 137 -20.97 -20.52 8.04
C ILE A 137 -21.00 -21.89 8.73
N LYS A 138 -21.50 -21.96 9.98
CA LYS A 138 -21.64 -23.22 10.73
C LYS A 138 -22.67 -24.16 10.12
N GLU A 139 -23.83 -23.63 9.72
CA GLU A 139 -24.88 -24.39 9.04
C GLU A 139 -24.38 -25.00 7.72
N ALA A 140 -23.50 -24.30 7.01
CA ALA A 140 -22.84 -24.80 5.82
C ALA A 140 -21.70 -25.81 6.11
N GLY A 141 -21.42 -26.16 7.37
CA GLY A 141 -20.41 -27.13 7.77
C GLY A 141 -18.96 -26.60 7.75
N TYR A 142 -18.76 -25.28 7.69
CA TYR A 142 -17.43 -24.68 7.64
C TYR A 142 -16.97 -24.14 9.01
N ARG A 143 -15.65 -24.05 9.17
CA ARG A 143 -15.01 -23.23 10.22
C ARG A 143 -14.77 -21.83 9.67
N CYS A 144 -14.86 -20.80 10.55
CA CYS A 144 -14.55 -19.43 10.16
C CYS A 144 -13.24 -18.93 10.80
N ILE A 145 -12.59 -18.02 10.11
CA ILE A 145 -11.50 -17.18 10.61
C ILE A 145 -12.02 -15.74 10.65
N ILE A 146 -11.75 -15.05 11.74
CA ILE A 146 -12.19 -13.67 11.99
C ILE A 146 -10.98 -12.74 11.88
#